data_16f9bb9027d235f1b91ce066f2af0149
#
_entry.id   16f9bb9027d235f1b91ce066f2af0149
#
_cell.length_a   1.000
_cell.length_b   1.000
_cell.length_c   1.000
_cell.angle_alpha   90.00
_cell.angle_beta   90.00
_cell.angle_gamma   90.00
#
_symmetry.space_group_name_H-M   'P 1'
#
loop_
_entity.id
_entity.type
_entity.pdbx_description
1 polymer ?
#
loop_
_entity_poly.entity_id
_entity_poly.type
_entity_poly.pdbx_seq_one_letter_code
_entity_poly.pdbx_strand_id
1 'polypeptide(L)'
;NPEACIQCNQCAFVCSHATIRPFMLSEDEVKAAPSNIKLADTKPKASEYKYTMSVSPLDCMGCGECITVCPVGAIEMVPQESQAEEQPVFDYLVANVGKKPGMPADNTVKGSQFNQPLLEFSGSCAGCAETSYARLITQLFGEHMYISNATGCSSIWGGPAATSPYTVNKDSKKGPAWANSLFEDNAEHGLGMEIGQKVLREQAIASAEKCATSDKASAELKAAFDKFVETKNDTKANTPAAAALVAELEKAAAAGC
;
A
#
# COMPACT_ATOMS: atom_id res chain seq x y z
N ASN A 1 3.91 14.01 -21.02
CA ASN A 1 5.19 14.33 -21.69
C ASN A 1 6.35 13.88 -20.79
N PRO A 2 6.99 12.72 -21.07
CA PRO A 2 8.08 12.17 -20.25
C PRO A 2 9.35 13.06 -20.22
N GLU A 3 9.61 13.80 -21.28
CA GLU A 3 10.80 14.66 -21.38
C GLU A 3 10.70 15.88 -20.45
N ALA A 4 9.51 16.48 -20.36
CA ALA A 4 9.22 17.60 -19.47
C ALA A 4 9.10 17.16 -18.00
N CYS A 5 8.75 15.90 -17.74
CA CYS A 5 8.50 15.39 -16.39
C CYS A 5 9.75 15.44 -15.50
N ILE A 6 9.65 16.10 -14.35
CA ILE A 6 10.73 16.17 -13.33
C ILE A 6 10.66 15.03 -12.29
N GLN A 7 9.71 14.12 -12.41
CA GLN A 7 9.54 12.94 -11.56
C GLN A 7 9.32 13.29 -10.07
N CYS A 8 8.58 14.34 -9.80
CA CYS A 8 8.26 14.76 -8.42
C CYS A 8 7.11 13.94 -7.80
N ASN A 9 6.31 13.22 -8.60
CA ASN A 9 5.16 12.40 -8.23
C ASN A 9 3.99 13.18 -7.58
N GLN A 10 3.94 14.51 -7.66
CA GLN A 10 2.84 15.30 -7.11
C GLN A 10 1.50 14.96 -7.76
N CYS A 11 1.49 14.66 -9.06
CA CYS A 11 0.30 14.23 -9.78
C CYS A 11 -0.30 12.92 -9.22
N ALA A 12 0.55 11.95 -8.88
CA ALA A 12 0.12 10.73 -8.22
C ALA A 12 -0.34 11.02 -6.78
N PHE A 13 0.35 11.91 -6.07
CA PHE A 13 0.06 12.27 -4.70
C PHE A 13 -1.34 12.87 -4.51
N VAL A 14 -1.83 13.67 -5.46
CA VAL A 14 -3.17 14.29 -5.37
C VAL A 14 -4.28 13.43 -5.98
N CYS A 15 -3.94 12.40 -6.76
CA CYS A 15 -4.94 11.59 -7.44
C CYS A 15 -5.83 10.83 -6.45
N SER A 16 -7.10 11.19 -6.37
CA SER A 16 -8.08 10.60 -5.46
C SER A 16 -8.45 9.14 -5.79
N HIS A 17 -8.26 8.73 -7.05
CA HIS A 17 -8.65 7.40 -7.54
C HIS A 17 -7.47 6.45 -7.80
N ALA A 18 -6.22 6.90 -7.51
CA ALA A 18 -5.00 6.14 -7.76
C ALA A 18 -4.82 5.71 -9.23
N THR A 19 -5.33 6.47 -10.18
CA THR A 19 -5.29 6.16 -11.61
C THR A 19 -4.01 6.60 -12.30
N ILE A 20 -3.25 7.52 -11.70
CA ILE A 20 -1.92 7.94 -12.18
C ILE A 20 -0.86 7.51 -11.16
N ARG A 21 0.10 6.70 -11.60
CA ARG A 21 1.09 6.08 -10.71
C ARG A 21 2.50 6.11 -11.32
N PRO A 22 3.53 6.41 -10.51
CA PRO A 22 4.91 6.28 -10.89
C PRO A 22 5.41 4.85 -10.70
N PHE A 23 6.25 4.40 -11.62
CA PHE A 23 6.94 3.12 -11.51
C PHE A 23 8.43 3.28 -11.82
N MET A 24 9.24 2.46 -11.18
CA MET A 24 10.64 2.27 -11.51
C MET A 24 10.86 0.81 -11.90
N LEU A 25 11.38 0.58 -13.12
CA LEU A 25 11.54 -0.73 -13.70
C LEU A 25 13.01 -1.15 -13.73
N SER A 26 13.28 -2.40 -13.39
CA SER A 26 14.55 -3.07 -13.68
C SER A 26 14.69 -3.40 -15.17
N GLU A 27 15.88 -3.78 -15.63
CA GLU A 27 16.08 -4.19 -17.02
C GLU A 27 15.17 -5.36 -17.45
N ASP A 28 14.94 -6.33 -16.58
CA ASP A 28 14.10 -7.49 -16.90
C ASP A 28 12.61 -7.12 -16.98
N GLU A 29 12.15 -6.22 -16.11
CA GLU A 29 10.79 -5.69 -16.19
C GLU A 29 10.60 -4.83 -17.46
N VAL A 30 11.62 -4.10 -17.88
CA VAL A 30 11.58 -3.33 -19.13
C VAL A 30 11.48 -4.26 -20.34
N LYS A 31 12.26 -5.36 -20.37
CA LYS A 31 12.22 -6.35 -21.47
C LYS A 31 10.87 -7.05 -21.60
N ALA A 32 10.19 -7.26 -20.47
CA ALA A 32 8.89 -7.92 -20.42
C ALA A 32 7.70 -6.96 -20.62
N ALA A 33 7.94 -5.64 -20.57
CA ALA A 33 6.89 -4.63 -20.69
C ALA A 33 6.32 -4.54 -22.11
N PRO A 34 5.07 -4.06 -22.26
CA PRO A 34 4.51 -3.74 -23.58
C PRO A 34 5.40 -2.76 -24.35
N SER A 35 5.51 -2.94 -25.66
CA SER A 35 6.44 -2.19 -26.51
C SER A 35 6.15 -0.69 -26.62
N ASN A 36 4.93 -0.25 -26.28
CA ASN A 36 4.50 1.15 -26.28
C ASN A 36 4.77 1.87 -24.97
N ILE A 37 5.41 1.22 -23.97
CA ILE A 37 5.76 1.88 -22.70
C ILE A 37 6.69 3.05 -22.90
N LYS A 38 6.39 4.18 -22.26
CA LYS A 38 7.21 5.40 -22.32
C LYS A 38 8.14 5.47 -21.10
N LEU A 39 9.43 5.25 -21.33
CA LEU A 39 10.45 5.20 -20.29
C LEU A 39 11.35 6.42 -20.31
N ALA A 40 11.79 6.83 -19.15
CA ALA A 40 12.80 7.89 -18.96
C ALA A 40 13.87 7.42 -17.96
N ASP A 41 15.05 8.05 -18.02
CA ASP A 41 16.06 7.86 -16.98
C ASP A 41 15.58 8.47 -15.66
N THR A 42 15.94 7.85 -14.54
CA THR A 42 15.58 8.37 -13.21
C THR A 42 16.24 9.71 -12.93
N LYS A 43 15.54 10.60 -12.21
CA LYS A 43 16.06 11.94 -11.81
C LYS A 43 16.07 12.04 -10.27
N PRO A 44 17.22 12.36 -9.63
CA PRO A 44 18.55 12.48 -10.22
C PRO A 44 19.04 11.14 -10.82
N LYS A 45 19.92 11.21 -11.80
CA LYS A 45 20.48 10.04 -12.49
C LYS A 45 21.41 9.28 -11.54
N ALA A 46 20.84 8.40 -10.71
CA ALA A 46 21.58 7.67 -9.69
C ALA A 46 21.11 6.22 -9.51
N SER A 47 20.14 5.76 -10.29
CA SER A 47 19.65 4.40 -10.19
C SER A 47 19.76 3.66 -11.52
N GLU A 48 19.96 2.37 -11.45
CA GLU A 48 19.95 1.44 -12.59
C GLU A 48 18.54 1.24 -13.20
N TYR A 49 17.51 1.82 -12.54
CA TYR A 49 16.11 1.68 -12.94
C TYR A 49 15.69 2.69 -14.00
N LYS A 50 14.67 2.33 -14.79
CA LYS A 50 13.95 3.26 -15.67
C LYS A 50 12.67 3.72 -15.01
N TYR A 51 12.33 4.98 -15.20
CA TYR A 51 11.14 5.60 -14.65
C TYR A 51 10.03 5.69 -15.71
N THR A 52 8.79 5.46 -15.27
CA THR A 52 7.60 5.82 -16.04
C THR A 52 6.52 6.38 -15.11
N MET A 53 5.68 7.27 -15.66
CA MET A 53 4.42 7.69 -15.07
C MET A 53 3.31 7.13 -15.95
N SER A 54 2.51 6.22 -15.42
CA SER A 54 1.42 5.58 -16.15
C SER A 54 0.06 6.02 -15.62
N VAL A 55 -0.91 6.04 -16.50
CA VAL A 55 -2.30 6.40 -16.20
C VAL A 55 -3.20 5.26 -16.64
N SER A 56 -4.21 4.92 -15.83
CA SER A 56 -5.34 4.09 -16.25
C SER A 56 -6.39 4.98 -16.93
N PRO A 57 -6.55 4.94 -18.26
CA PRO A 57 -7.57 5.74 -18.93
C PRO A 57 -8.99 5.33 -18.57
N LEU A 58 -9.21 4.04 -18.29
CA LEU A 58 -10.55 3.51 -17.98
C LEU A 58 -11.06 3.95 -16.61
N ASP A 59 -10.15 4.17 -15.65
CA ASP A 59 -10.49 4.53 -14.27
C ASP A 59 -10.34 6.02 -13.98
N CYS A 60 -9.80 6.80 -14.92
CA CYS A 60 -9.60 8.24 -14.76
C CYS A 60 -10.92 9.00 -14.82
N MET A 61 -11.25 9.71 -13.73
CA MET A 61 -12.47 10.52 -13.61
C MET A 61 -12.39 11.90 -14.26
N GLY A 62 -11.29 12.27 -14.88
CA GLY A 62 -11.13 13.54 -15.61
C GLY A 62 -11.15 14.80 -14.75
N CYS A 63 -10.84 14.73 -13.45
CA CYS A 63 -10.93 15.86 -12.52
C CYS A 63 -9.93 16.99 -12.75
N GLY A 64 -8.79 16.72 -13.40
CA GLY A 64 -7.77 17.74 -13.70
C GLY A 64 -6.80 18.07 -12.56
N GLU A 65 -6.96 17.52 -11.35
CA GLU A 65 -6.08 17.83 -10.20
C GLU A 65 -4.59 17.58 -10.48
N CYS A 66 -4.27 16.51 -11.19
CA CYS A 66 -2.89 16.18 -11.57
C CYS A 66 -2.24 17.23 -12.49
N ILE A 67 -3.04 17.93 -13.33
CA ILE A 67 -2.57 19.01 -14.19
C ILE A 67 -2.26 20.24 -13.36
N THR A 68 -3.19 20.59 -12.45
CA THR A 68 -3.09 21.79 -11.61
C THR A 68 -1.84 21.78 -10.74
N VAL A 69 -1.43 20.62 -10.23
CA VAL A 69 -0.24 20.50 -9.37
C VAL A 69 1.06 20.27 -10.14
N CYS A 70 1.02 20.09 -11.46
CA CYS A 70 2.22 19.82 -12.25
C CYS A 70 3.04 21.09 -12.48
N PRO A 71 4.22 21.27 -11.82
CA PRO A 71 4.94 22.53 -11.88
C PRO A 71 5.58 22.83 -13.24
N VAL A 72 5.62 21.85 -14.12
CA VAL A 72 6.27 21.93 -15.44
C VAL A 72 5.30 21.68 -16.61
N GLY A 73 3.99 21.57 -16.33
CA GLY A 73 2.98 21.36 -17.37
C GLY A 73 3.19 20.08 -18.20
N ALA A 74 3.69 19.01 -17.58
CA ALA A 74 4.00 17.76 -18.30
C ALA A 74 2.76 16.88 -18.56
N ILE A 75 1.60 17.27 -18.06
CA ILE A 75 0.34 16.51 -18.13
C ILE A 75 -0.73 17.39 -18.77
N GLU A 76 -1.52 16.80 -19.65
CA GLU A 76 -2.67 17.44 -20.30
C GLU A 76 -3.87 16.49 -20.29
N MET A 77 -5.09 17.05 -20.38
CA MET A 77 -6.30 16.27 -20.58
C MET A 77 -6.54 16.06 -22.07
N VAL A 78 -6.83 14.82 -22.40
CA VAL A 78 -7.14 14.41 -23.77
C VAL A 78 -8.36 13.48 -23.75
N PRO A 79 -9.08 13.27 -24.87
CA PRO A 79 -10.17 12.30 -24.94
C PRO A 79 -9.69 10.90 -24.52
N GLN A 80 -10.49 10.21 -23.70
CA GLN A 80 -10.16 8.88 -23.15
C GLN A 80 -9.85 7.87 -24.26
N GLU A 81 -10.61 7.89 -25.32
CA GLU A 81 -10.51 6.97 -26.45
C GLU A 81 -9.13 7.06 -27.13
N SER A 82 -8.49 8.24 -27.09
CA SER A 82 -7.16 8.45 -27.66
C SER A 82 -6.04 7.79 -26.85
N GLN A 83 -6.35 7.32 -25.63
CA GLN A 83 -5.39 6.72 -24.71
C GLN A 83 -5.66 5.24 -24.41
N ALA A 84 -6.55 4.59 -25.16
CA ALA A 84 -6.94 3.19 -24.91
C ALA A 84 -5.74 2.22 -24.88
N GLU A 85 -4.71 2.49 -25.67
CA GLU A 85 -3.49 1.68 -25.73
C GLU A 85 -2.61 1.77 -24.47
N GLU A 86 -2.83 2.77 -23.61
CA GLU A 86 -2.09 2.92 -22.35
C GLU A 86 -2.64 1.98 -21.25
N GLN A 87 -3.88 1.49 -21.36
CA GLN A 87 -4.46 0.59 -20.34
C GLN A 87 -3.67 -0.70 -20.17
N PRO A 88 -3.31 -1.46 -21.20
CA PRO A 88 -2.47 -2.66 -21.05
C PRO A 88 -1.10 -2.36 -20.41
N VAL A 89 -0.54 -1.17 -20.65
CA VAL A 89 0.72 -0.75 -20.02
C VAL A 89 0.51 -0.55 -18.52
N PHE A 90 -0.55 0.15 -18.12
CA PHE A 90 -0.89 0.35 -16.71
C PHE A 90 -1.13 -0.98 -16.00
N ASP A 91 -1.92 -1.87 -16.59
CA ASP A 91 -2.23 -3.19 -16.04
C ASP A 91 -0.96 -4.03 -15.83
N TYR A 92 -0.08 -4.04 -16.83
CA TYR A 92 1.23 -4.71 -16.72
C TYR A 92 2.04 -4.17 -15.54
N LEU A 93 2.15 -2.84 -15.42
CA LEU A 93 2.94 -2.18 -14.38
C LEU A 93 2.40 -2.48 -12.99
N VAL A 94 1.10 -2.39 -12.79
CA VAL A 94 0.45 -2.71 -11.51
C VAL A 94 0.67 -4.17 -11.12
N ALA A 95 0.55 -5.09 -12.07
CA ALA A 95 0.68 -6.52 -11.80
C ALA A 95 2.13 -6.94 -11.51
N ASN A 96 3.12 -6.40 -12.24
CA ASN A 96 4.47 -6.96 -12.28
C ASN A 96 5.54 -6.09 -11.64
N VAL A 97 5.35 -4.76 -11.54
CA VAL A 97 6.39 -3.86 -11.03
C VAL A 97 6.15 -3.53 -9.57
N GLY A 98 7.07 -3.92 -8.71
CA GLY A 98 7.04 -3.67 -7.27
C GLY A 98 8.07 -2.66 -6.81
N LYS A 99 8.11 -2.42 -5.49
CA LYS A 99 9.12 -1.59 -4.84
C LYS A 99 10.47 -2.27 -4.85
N LYS A 100 11.54 -1.46 -4.98
CA LYS A 100 12.92 -1.94 -5.10
C LYS A 100 13.86 -1.24 -4.13
N PRO A 101 14.99 -1.87 -3.80
CA PRO A 101 16.06 -1.21 -3.02
C PRO A 101 16.55 0.08 -3.68
N GLY A 102 16.92 1.07 -2.88
CA GLY A 102 17.46 2.35 -3.38
C GLY A 102 16.42 3.33 -3.95
N MET A 103 15.13 3.00 -3.93
CA MET A 103 14.06 3.94 -4.27
C MET A 103 13.94 5.06 -3.21
N PRO A 104 13.34 6.23 -3.57
CA PRO A 104 13.14 7.32 -2.62
C PRO A 104 12.40 6.89 -1.34
N ALA A 105 12.75 7.51 -0.21
CA ALA A 105 12.20 7.17 1.10
C ALA A 105 10.70 7.44 1.20
N ASP A 106 9.96 6.55 1.87
CA ASP A 106 8.50 6.56 1.98
C ASP A 106 7.94 7.78 2.72
N ASN A 107 8.74 8.41 3.56
CA ASN A 107 8.38 9.62 4.29
C ASN A 107 8.49 10.90 3.46
N THR A 108 8.64 10.78 2.13
CA THR A 108 8.64 11.89 1.19
C THR A 108 7.46 11.80 0.23
N VAL A 109 7.00 12.95 -0.30
CA VAL A 109 5.96 12.97 -1.34
C VAL A 109 6.32 12.07 -2.51
N LYS A 110 7.56 12.19 -3.02
CA LYS A 110 8.03 11.38 -4.14
C LYS A 110 8.05 9.88 -3.81
N GLY A 111 8.59 9.51 -2.65
CA GLY A 111 8.83 8.10 -2.30
C GLY A 111 7.56 7.36 -1.91
N SER A 112 6.63 8.00 -1.20
CA SER A 112 5.36 7.40 -0.79
C SER A 112 4.54 6.89 -1.97
N GLN A 113 4.66 7.55 -3.14
CA GLN A 113 3.87 7.22 -4.32
C GLN A 113 4.34 5.97 -5.07
N PHE A 114 5.52 5.44 -4.76
CA PHE A 114 5.96 4.13 -5.26
C PHE A 114 5.38 2.95 -4.46
N ASN A 115 4.78 3.21 -3.31
CA ASN A 115 4.05 2.19 -2.57
C ASN A 115 2.72 1.90 -3.27
N GLN A 116 2.32 0.62 -3.30
CA GLN A 116 1.02 0.24 -3.83
C GLN A 116 -0.08 0.91 -3.01
N PRO A 117 -1.02 1.66 -3.62
CA PRO A 117 -2.21 2.12 -2.91
C PRO A 117 -3.08 0.92 -2.58
N LEU A 118 -3.56 0.85 -1.34
CA LEU A 118 -4.52 -0.17 -0.91
C LEU A 118 -5.94 0.41 -0.79
N LEU A 119 -6.15 1.56 -1.40
CA LEU A 119 -7.43 2.15 -1.78
C LEU A 119 -7.26 2.69 -3.20
N GLU A 120 -8.04 2.17 -4.13
CA GLU A 120 -7.93 2.49 -5.55
C GLU A 120 -9.29 2.41 -6.26
N PHE A 121 -9.48 3.20 -7.31
CA PHE A 121 -10.65 3.17 -8.18
C PHE A 121 -11.98 3.30 -7.41
N SER A 122 -12.01 4.16 -6.40
CA SER A 122 -13.20 4.37 -5.58
C SER A 122 -14.34 5.00 -6.38
N GLY A 123 -15.58 4.69 -6.02
CA GLY A 123 -16.78 5.36 -6.57
C GLY A 123 -17.02 6.77 -6.02
N SER A 124 -16.01 7.44 -5.48
CA SER A 124 -16.11 8.81 -4.98
C SER A 124 -16.18 9.82 -6.11
N CYS A 125 -16.54 11.07 -5.78
CA CYS A 125 -16.58 12.16 -6.76
C CYS A 125 -15.23 12.40 -7.43
N ALA A 126 -15.23 12.92 -8.65
CA ALA A 126 -14.03 13.37 -9.34
C ALA A 126 -13.33 14.45 -8.50
N GLY A 127 -12.03 14.28 -8.22
CA GLY A 127 -11.26 15.20 -7.37
C GLY A 127 -11.60 15.16 -5.88
N CYS A 128 -12.16 14.06 -5.37
CA CYS A 128 -12.52 13.92 -3.96
C CYS A 128 -11.27 13.99 -3.07
N ALA A 129 -11.17 15.01 -2.22
CA ALA A 129 -10.04 15.18 -1.30
C ALA A 129 -9.99 14.07 -0.23
N GLU A 130 -11.16 13.57 0.23
CA GLU A 130 -11.22 12.52 1.24
C GLU A 130 -10.52 11.25 0.77
N THR A 131 -10.81 10.79 -0.46
CA THR A 131 -10.20 9.58 -0.99
C THR A 131 -8.71 9.75 -1.32
N SER A 132 -8.22 10.95 -1.61
CA SER A 132 -6.78 11.18 -1.76
C SER A 132 -6.03 11.02 -0.43
N TYR A 133 -6.59 11.50 0.68
CA TYR A 133 -6.01 11.27 2.02
C TYR A 133 -6.10 9.80 2.44
N ALA A 134 -7.27 9.17 2.29
CA ALA A 134 -7.47 7.77 2.62
C ALA A 134 -6.49 6.87 1.83
N ARG A 135 -6.31 7.16 0.54
CA ARG A 135 -5.35 6.46 -0.32
C ARG A 135 -3.91 6.60 0.21
N LEU A 136 -3.48 7.82 0.53
CA LEU A 136 -2.13 8.06 1.06
C LEU A 136 -1.90 7.29 2.37
N ILE A 137 -2.87 7.31 3.27
CA ILE A 137 -2.77 6.56 4.54
C ILE A 137 -2.64 5.07 4.27
N THR A 138 -3.37 4.52 3.30
CA THR A 138 -3.24 3.11 2.93
C THR A 138 -1.88 2.77 2.30
N GLN A 139 -1.26 3.70 1.57
CA GLN A 139 0.09 3.50 1.01
C GLN A 139 1.17 3.44 2.10
N LEU A 140 0.95 4.12 3.23
CA LEU A 140 1.91 4.19 4.33
C LEU A 140 1.69 3.09 5.39
N PHE A 141 0.43 2.75 5.67
CA PHE A 141 0.06 1.92 6.81
C PHE A 141 -0.92 0.78 6.47
N GLY A 142 -1.45 0.73 5.25
CA GLY A 142 -2.60 -0.10 4.87
C GLY A 142 -2.50 -1.57 5.23
N GLU A 143 -1.31 -2.16 5.21
CA GLU A 143 -1.10 -3.57 5.58
C GLU A 143 -1.39 -3.88 7.06
N HIS A 144 -1.46 -2.83 7.90
CA HIS A 144 -1.64 -2.94 9.35
C HIS A 144 -2.85 -2.14 9.86
N MET A 145 -3.69 -1.63 8.95
CA MET A 145 -4.81 -0.77 9.31
C MET A 145 -6.06 -1.55 9.69
N TYR A 146 -6.71 -1.12 10.76
CA TYR A 146 -8.09 -1.39 11.09
C TYR A 146 -8.87 -0.09 10.99
N ILE A 147 -9.94 -0.08 10.20
CA ILE A 147 -10.72 1.11 9.91
C ILE A 147 -12.08 1.00 10.56
N SER A 148 -12.35 1.85 11.56
CA SER A 148 -13.67 2.09 12.11
C SER A 148 -14.27 3.29 11.37
N ASN A 149 -15.17 3.02 10.43
CA ASN A 149 -15.76 4.04 9.58
C ASN A 149 -17.09 4.51 10.16
N ALA A 150 -17.32 5.83 10.18
CA ALA A 150 -18.63 6.41 10.50
C ALA A 150 -19.48 6.51 9.24
N THR A 151 -20.80 6.45 9.39
CA THR A 151 -21.75 6.63 8.27
C THR A 151 -21.58 7.99 7.61
N GLY A 152 -21.32 7.98 6.31
CA GLY A 152 -21.09 9.17 5.48
C GLY A 152 -20.69 8.77 4.06
N CYS A 153 -20.02 9.66 3.32
CA CYS A 153 -19.52 9.33 1.96
C CYS A 153 -18.60 8.12 1.96
N SER A 154 -17.75 8.00 2.96
CA SER A 154 -16.84 6.87 3.10
C SER A 154 -17.54 5.51 3.29
N SER A 155 -18.79 5.50 3.79
CA SER A 155 -19.61 4.30 3.83
C SER A 155 -20.13 3.92 2.44
N ILE A 156 -20.40 4.93 1.62
CA ILE A 156 -21.00 4.74 0.29
C ILE A 156 -19.97 4.22 -0.70
N TRP A 157 -18.78 4.82 -0.75
CA TRP A 157 -17.73 4.34 -1.64
C TRP A 157 -16.89 3.20 -1.06
N GLY A 158 -16.86 3.00 0.27
CA GLY A 158 -16.04 1.97 0.95
C GLY A 158 -16.81 0.73 1.40
N GLY A 159 -18.13 0.82 1.62
CA GLY A 159 -18.94 -0.23 2.23
C GLY A 159 -19.37 -1.38 1.33
N PRO A 160 -19.80 -1.14 0.07
CA PRO A 160 -20.31 -2.22 -0.78
C PRO A 160 -19.22 -3.24 -1.13
N ALA A 161 -19.41 -4.49 -0.77
CA ALA A 161 -18.42 -5.56 -0.95
C ALA A 161 -18.02 -5.75 -2.43
N ALA A 162 -18.99 -5.63 -3.36
CA ALA A 162 -18.75 -5.83 -4.78
C ALA A 162 -17.93 -4.71 -5.45
N THR A 163 -17.91 -3.51 -4.87
CA THR A 163 -17.26 -2.32 -5.39
C THR A 163 -16.32 -1.65 -4.39
N SER A 164 -15.89 -2.39 -3.37
CA SER A 164 -14.97 -1.87 -2.36
C SER A 164 -13.66 -1.42 -3.02
N PRO A 165 -13.21 -0.18 -2.79
CA PRO A 165 -11.96 0.34 -3.30
C PRO A 165 -10.74 -0.17 -2.51
N TYR A 166 -10.97 -0.78 -1.34
CA TYR A 166 -9.89 -1.34 -0.52
C TYR A 166 -9.39 -2.65 -1.11
N THR A 167 -8.08 -2.78 -1.19
CA THR A 167 -7.41 -3.96 -1.74
C THR A 167 -6.26 -4.41 -0.84
N VAL A 168 -5.58 -5.46 -1.25
CA VAL A 168 -4.43 -6.02 -0.53
C VAL A 168 -3.14 -5.78 -1.32
N ASN A 169 -2.04 -5.68 -0.60
CA ASN A 169 -0.72 -5.66 -1.22
C ASN A 169 -0.49 -6.95 -2.01
N LYS A 170 -0.04 -6.83 -3.25
CA LYS A 170 0.13 -7.97 -4.16
C LYS A 170 1.16 -8.99 -3.69
N ASP A 171 2.16 -8.57 -2.91
CA ASP A 171 3.25 -9.41 -2.44
C ASP A 171 2.94 -10.01 -1.07
N SER A 172 2.61 -9.19 -0.06
CA SER A 172 2.33 -9.63 1.31
C SER A 172 0.95 -10.23 1.52
N LYS A 173 -0.02 -9.97 0.60
CA LYS A 173 -1.44 -10.35 0.70
C LYS A 173 -2.16 -9.73 1.91
N LYS A 174 -1.60 -8.65 2.49
CA LYS A 174 -2.18 -7.90 3.60
C LYS A 174 -2.80 -6.60 3.12
N GLY A 175 -3.85 -6.16 3.78
CA GLY A 175 -4.54 -4.90 3.47
C GLY A 175 -5.44 -4.45 4.60
N PRO A 176 -6.10 -3.27 4.48
CA PRO A 176 -6.96 -2.73 5.51
C PRO A 176 -8.14 -3.65 5.84
N ALA A 177 -8.41 -3.81 7.13
CA ALA A 177 -9.68 -4.36 7.62
C ALA A 177 -10.65 -3.20 7.86
N TRP A 178 -11.84 -3.26 7.27
CA TRP A 178 -12.82 -2.18 7.30
C TRP A 178 -14.12 -2.63 7.94
N ALA A 179 -14.64 -1.82 8.85
CA ALA A 179 -15.95 -2.01 9.45
C ALA A 179 -16.64 -0.66 9.56
N ASN A 180 -17.98 -0.67 9.46
CA ASN A 180 -18.80 0.54 9.56
C ASN A 180 -19.62 0.54 10.84
N SER A 181 -19.78 1.71 11.44
CA SER A 181 -20.70 1.98 12.54
C SER A 181 -21.63 3.14 12.17
N LEU A 182 -22.58 3.45 13.05
CA LEU A 182 -23.32 4.68 12.95
C LEU A 182 -22.44 5.88 13.28
N PHE A 183 -22.82 7.06 12.83
CA PHE A 183 -22.08 8.30 13.11
C PHE A 183 -21.99 8.56 14.63
N GLU A 184 -23.07 8.27 15.35
CA GLU A 184 -23.24 8.56 16.77
C GLU A 184 -22.38 7.67 17.68
N ASP A 185 -22.02 6.46 17.24
CA ASP A 185 -21.33 5.45 18.06
C ASP A 185 -19.93 5.10 17.53
N ASN A 186 -19.41 5.88 16.59
CA ASN A 186 -18.14 5.53 15.94
C ASN A 186 -16.94 5.56 16.91
N ALA A 187 -16.94 6.46 17.87
CA ALA A 187 -15.89 6.55 18.89
C ALA A 187 -15.80 5.26 19.73
N GLU A 188 -16.96 4.79 20.19
CA GLU A 188 -17.09 3.56 20.98
C GLU A 188 -16.75 2.33 20.17
N HIS A 189 -17.20 2.29 18.91
CA HIS A 189 -16.88 1.22 17.97
C HIS A 189 -15.37 1.13 17.72
N GLY A 190 -14.71 2.28 17.46
CA GLY A 190 -13.27 2.34 17.26
C GLY A 190 -12.49 1.91 18.52
N LEU A 191 -12.93 2.37 19.70
CA LEU A 191 -12.35 1.95 20.97
C LEU A 191 -12.52 0.44 21.20
N GLY A 192 -13.69 -0.10 20.87
CA GLY A 192 -13.95 -1.54 20.97
C GLY A 192 -13.05 -2.38 20.05
N MET A 193 -12.82 -1.90 18.82
CA MET A 193 -11.88 -2.55 17.90
C MET A 193 -10.45 -2.54 18.43
N GLU A 194 -9.97 -1.41 18.99
CA GLU A 194 -8.63 -1.29 19.58
C GLU A 194 -8.47 -2.24 20.78
N ILE A 195 -9.43 -2.25 21.70
CA ILE A 195 -9.40 -3.13 22.87
C ILE A 195 -9.40 -4.59 22.41
N GLY A 196 -10.26 -4.95 21.44
CA GLY A 196 -10.32 -6.31 20.89
C GLY A 196 -8.98 -6.77 20.30
N GLN A 197 -8.35 -5.92 19.48
CA GLN A 197 -7.03 -6.21 18.90
C GLN A 197 -5.94 -6.33 19.97
N LYS A 198 -5.97 -5.47 20.99
CA LYS A 198 -5.03 -5.54 22.11
C LYS A 198 -5.14 -6.85 22.88
N VAL A 199 -6.36 -7.27 23.21
CA VAL A 199 -6.61 -8.54 23.91
C VAL A 199 -6.14 -9.73 23.07
N LEU A 200 -6.46 -9.78 21.77
CA LEU A 200 -6.01 -10.84 20.88
C LEU A 200 -4.48 -10.90 20.78
N ARG A 201 -3.84 -9.75 20.69
CA ARG A 201 -2.37 -9.64 20.67
C ARG A 201 -1.75 -10.15 21.97
N GLU A 202 -2.29 -9.76 23.11
CA GLU A 202 -1.83 -10.22 24.45
C GLU A 202 -1.99 -11.74 24.61
N GLN A 203 -3.11 -12.29 24.16
CA GLN A 203 -3.34 -13.75 24.16
C GLN A 203 -2.35 -14.49 23.26
N ALA A 204 -2.07 -13.97 22.07
CA ALA A 204 -1.10 -14.56 21.14
C ALA A 204 0.31 -14.54 21.74
N ILE A 205 0.72 -13.44 22.35
CA ILE A 205 2.02 -13.32 23.03
C ILE A 205 2.12 -14.31 24.21
N ALA A 206 1.10 -14.38 25.07
CA ALA A 206 1.07 -15.30 26.18
C ALA A 206 1.12 -16.78 25.74
N SER A 207 0.49 -17.10 24.62
CA SER A 207 0.54 -18.43 24.03
C SER A 207 1.95 -18.76 23.48
N ALA A 208 2.58 -17.81 22.80
CA ALA A 208 3.95 -17.93 22.32
C ALA A 208 4.94 -18.10 23.49
N GLU A 209 4.75 -17.33 24.58
CA GLU A 209 5.55 -17.44 25.79
C GLU A 209 5.46 -18.83 26.43
N LYS A 210 4.25 -19.36 26.57
CA LYS A 210 4.06 -20.73 27.08
C LYS A 210 4.80 -21.78 26.24
N CYS A 211 4.77 -21.63 24.92
CA CYS A 211 5.50 -22.54 24.04
C CYS A 211 7.02 -22.35 24.19
N ALA A 212 7.53 -21.10 24.19
CA ALA A 212 8.94 -20.79 24.33
C ALA A 212 9.54 -21.18 25.69
N THR A 213 8.74 -21.21 26.74
CA THR A 213 9.17 -21.61 28.10
C THR A 213 8.98 -23.08 28.42
N SER A 214 8.36 -23.85 27.51
CA SER A 214 8.12 -25.27 27.71
C SER A 214 9.43 -26.10 27.66
N ASP A 215 9.43 -27.27 28.28
CA ASP A 215 10.55 -28.21 28.23
C ASP A 215 10.85 -28.73 26.79
N LYS A 216 9.86 -28.60 25.89
CA LYS A 216 9.97 -28.98 24.47
C LYS A 216 10.49 -27.85 23.58
N ALA A 217 10.67 -26.64 24.10
CA ALA A 217 11.09 -25.50 23.31
C ALA A 217 12.55 -25.62 22.89
N SER A 218 12.81 -25.45 21.59
CA SER A 218 14.18 -25.35 21.06
C SER A 218 14.88 -24.07 21.55
N ALA A 219 16.22 -24.07 21.49
CA ALA A 219 17.00 -22.87 21.79
C ALA A 219 16.69 -21.73 20.82
N GLU A 220 16.43 -22.08 19.56
CA GLU A 220 16.08 -21.14 18.49
C GLU A 220 14.73 -20.47 18.76
N LEU A 221 13.71 -21.23 19.21
CA LEU A 221 12.41 -20.67 19.57
C LEU A 221 12.53 -19.70 20.75
N LYS A 222 13.30 -20.06 21.79
CA LYS A 222 13.53 -19.16 22.94
C LYS A 222 14.21 -17.86 22.50
N ALA A 223 15.26 -17.94 21.71
CA ALA A 223 15.98 -16.77 21.21
C ALA A 223 15.09 -15.88 20.31
N ALA A 224 14.24 -16.48 19.46
CA ALA A 224 13.31 -15.76 18.62
C ALA A 224 12.24 -15.04 19.45
N PHE A 225 11.71 -15.65 20.50
CA PHE A 225 10.74 -15.04 21.41
C PHE A 225 11.38 -13.88 22.19
N ASP A 226 12.56 -14.04 22.76
CA ASP A 226 13.27 -12.98 23.47
C ASP A 226 13.53 -11.79 22.56
N LYS A 227 13.95 -12.03 21.32
CA LYS A 227 14.17 -10.97 20.33
C LYS A 227 12.89 -10.24 19.95
N PHE A 228 11.78 -10.95 19.80
CA PHE A 228 10.46 -10.35 19.56
C PHE A 228 10.05 -9.45 20.73
N VAL A 229 10.21 -9.89 21.98
CA VAL A 229 9.85 -9.10 23.18
C VAL A 229 10.75 -7.86 23.31
N GLU A 230 12.06 -8.00 23.06
CA GLU A 230 13.00 -6.86 23.07
C GLU A 230 12.59 -5.76 22.08
N THR A 231 12.13 -6.16 20.89
CA THR A 231 11.84 -5.23 19.78
C THR A 231 10.39 -4.78 19.69
N LYS A 232 9.48 -5.26 20.54
CA LYS A 232 8.01 -5.10 20.42
C LYS A 232 7.50 -3.67 20.24
N ASN A 233 8.29 -2.66 20.65
CA ASN A 233 7.95 -1.25 20.54
C ASN A 233 8.66 -0.52 19.36
N ASP A 234 9.46 -1.24 18.58
CA ASP A 234 10.12 -0.73 17.39
C ASP A 234 9.60 -1.48 16.17
N THR A 235 8.71 -0.86 15.40
CA THR A 235 8.06 -1.49 14.24
C THR A 235 9.05 -2.02 13.22
N LYS A 236 10.16 -1.32 12.98
CA LYS A 236 11.16 -1.74 11.98
C LYS A 236 11.95 -2.97 12.46
N ALA A 237 12.38 -2.96 13.71
CA ALA A 237 13.12 -4.07 14.30
C ALA A 237 12.18 -5.26 14.61
N ASN A 238 10.93 -5.00 15.00
CA ASN A 238 9.99 -6.06 15.38
C ASN A 238 9.45 -6.83 14.16
N THR A 239 9.28 -6.23 12.99
CA THR A 239 8.75 -6.94 11.81
C THR A 239 9.55 -8.21 11.47
N PRO A 240 10.88 -8.16 11.29
CA PRO A 240 11.66 -9.37 11.06
C PRO A 240 11.71 -10.32 12.27
N ALA A 241 11.72 -9.78 13.50
CA ALA A 241 11.70 -10.59 14.71
C ALA A 241 10.39 -11.38 14.87
N ALA A 242 9.25 -10.75 14.56
CA ALA A 242 7.94 -11.42 14.56
C ALA A 242 7.87 -12.53 13.50
N ALA A 243 8.39 -12.28 12.30
CA ALA A 243 8.43 -13.28 11.24
C ALA A 243 9.31 -14.50 11.63
N ALA A 244 10.45 -14.26 12.26
CA ALA A 244 11.32 -15.31 12.77
C ALA A 244 10.64 -16.13 13.88
N LEU A 245 9.94 -15.45 14.81
CA LEU A 245 9.20 -16.12 15.87
C LEU A 245 8.07 -17.01 15.30
N VAL A 246 7.30 -16.51 14.32
CA VAL A 246 6.24 -17.30 13.68
C VAL A 246 6.82 -18.57 13.05
N ALA A 247 7.93 -18.46 12.31
CA ALA A 247 8.55 -19.60 11.69
C ALA A 247 9.03 -20.68 12.71
N GLU A 248 9.55 -20.25 13.86
CA GLU A 248 9.94 -21.19 14.93
C GLU A 248 8.73 -21.79 15.65
N LEU A 249 7.64 -21.02 15.85
CA LEU A 249 6.40 -21.53 16.41
C LEU A 249 5.75 -22.58 15.50
N GLU A 250 5.78 -22.39 14.18
CA GLU A 250 5.27 -23.37 13.20
C GLU A 250 6.06 -24.69 13.29
N LYS A 251 7.39 -24.63 13.41
CA LYS A 251 8.23 -25.83 13.64
C LYS A 251 7.90 -26.52 14.96
N ALA A 252 7.72 -25.74 16.03
CA ALA A 252 7.39 -26.25 17.34
C ALA A 252 6.00 -26.91 17.35
N ALA A 253 5.01 -26.30 16.68
CA ALA A 253 3.68 -26.89 16.52
C ALA A 253 3.72 -28.22 15.75
N ALA A 254 4.51 -28.30 14.68
CA ALA A 254 4.73 -29.55 13.95
C ALA A 254 5.40 -30.64 14.80
N ALA A 255 6.22 -30.24 15.80
CA ALA A 255 6.85 -31.12 16.76
C ALA A 255 5.97 -31.46 18.00
N GLY A 256 4.74 -30.98 18.04
CA GLY A 256 3.77 -31.26 19.10
C GLY A 256 3.93 -30.39 20.36
N CYS A 257 4.40 -29.17 20.18
CA CYS A 257 4.40 -28.15 21.24
C CYS A 257 3.05 -27.43 21.29
#